data_02a0faa85c326afc181161f310eae3d1
#
_entry.id   02a0faa85c326afc181161f310eae3d1
#
_cell.length_a   1.000
_cell.length_b   1.000
_cell.length_c   1.000
_cell.angle_alpha   90.00
_cell.angle_beta   90.00
_cell.angle_gamma   90.00
#
_symmetry.space_group_name_H-M   'P 1'
#
loop_
_entity.id
_entity.type
_entity.pdbx_description
1 polymer ?
#
loop_
_entity_poly.entity_id
_entity_poly.type
_entity_poly.pdbx_seq_one_letter_code
_entity_poly.pdbx_strand_id
1 'polypeptide(L)'
;MKVIVDNKIPFIKEAIEKIADEVIYVPGKDFTASLVKDADALIIRTRTHCNRELLEGSRVRFIATATIGFDHIDTEYCHQAGIVWKNAPGCNSASVAQYLQSTLLLTELLKGKKLSEMAIGIVGVGNVGSKVAEVARELGMRVLLNDLPREDEEGSAGFSSLQFLAEKCDVLTFHV
;
A
#
# COMPACT_ATOMS: atom_id res chain seq x y z
N MET A 1 5.15 -16.88 -22.53
CA MET A 1 5.54 -15.78 -21.63
C MET A 1 6.28 -16.35 -20.43
N LYS A 2 7.52 -15.92 -20.21
CA LYS A 2 8.37 -16.32 -19.07
C LYS A 2 8.28 -15.27 -17.97
N VAL A 3 7.95 -15.68 -16.75
CA VAL A 3 7.77 -14.79 -15.60
C VAL A 3 8.68 -15.20 -14.43
N ILE A 4 9.35 -14.23 -13.82
CA ILE A 4 10.13 -14.46 -12.59
C ILE A 4 9.39 -13.83 -11.43
N VAL A 5 9.20 -14.59 -10.36
CA VAL A 5 8.30 -14.27 -9.26
C VAL A 5 9.04 -14.35 -7.92
N ASP A 6 8.88 -13.33 -7.08
CA ASP A 6 9.33 -13.41 -5.68
C ASP A 6 8.52 -14.51 -4.95
N ASN A 7 9.22 -15.53 -4.47
CA ASN A 7 8.63 -16.71 -3.82
C ASN A 7 7.97 -16.42 -2.46
N LYS A 8 8.02 -15.19 -1.98
CA LYS A 8 7.39 -14.74 -0.73
C LYS A 8 6.04 -14.04 -0.94
N ILE A 9 5.55 -13.99 -2.20
CA ILE A 9 4.21 -13.46 -2.49
C ILE A 9 3.18 -14.57 -2.21
N PRO A 10 2.29 -14.39 -1.23
CA PRO A 10 1.31 -15.41 -0.90
C PRO A 10 0.29 -15.56 -2.04
N PHE A 11 -0.21 -16.77 -2.25
CA PHE A 11 -1.27 -17.14 -3.19
C PHE A 11 -1.01 -16.83 -4.68
N ILE A 12 0.20 -16.37 -5.04
CA ILE A 12 0.52 -15.99 -6.44
C ILE A 12 0.60 -17.21 -7.36
N LYS A 13 0.98 -18.39 -6.85
CA LYS A 13 1.31 -19.56 -7.65
C LYS A 13 0.16 -19.97 -8.56
N GLU A 14 -1.00 -20.23 -8.02
CA GLU A 14 -2.16 -20.69 -8.79
C GLU A 14 -2.64 -19.66 -9.82
N ALA A 15 -2.42 -18.37 -9.55
CA ALA A 15 -2.82 -17.31 -10.46
C ALA A 15 -1.86 -17.17 -11.64
N ILE A 16 -0.55 -17.15 -11.35
CA ILE A 16 0.47 -16.88 -12.37
C ILE A 16 0.67 -18.08 -13.33
N GLU A 17 0.57 -19.30 -12.80
CA GLU A 17 0.71 -20.52 -13.60
C GLU A 17 -0.43 -20.73 -14.63
N LYS A 18 -1.54 -19.98 -14.50
CA LYS A 18 -2.63 -19.99 -15.48
C LYS A 18 -2.37 -19.12 -16.70
N ILE A 19 -1.45 -18.15 -16.59
CA ILE A 19 -1.23 -17.12 -17.62
C ILE A 19 0.19 -17.12 -18.18
N ALA A 20 1.13 -17.79 -17.52
CA ALA A 20 2.53 -17.88 -17.95
C ALA A 20 2.88 -19.31 -18.39
N ASP A 21 3.69 -19.42 -19.45
CA ASP A 21 4.16 -20.71 -19.96
C ASP A 21 5.33 -21.26 -19.13
N GLU A 22 6.14 -20.34 -18.57
CA GLU A 22 7.28 -20.66 -17.71
C GLU A 22 7.30 -19.69 -16.50
N VAL A 23 7.34 -20.25 -15.30
CA VAL A 23 7.42 -19.46 -14.05
C VAL A 23 8.61 -19.90 -13.23
N ILE A 24 9.47 -18.95 -12.85
CA ILE A 24 10.62 -19.17 -11.98
C ILE A 24 10.39 -18.45 -10.66
N TYR A 25 10.44 -19.19 -9.56
CA TYR A 25 10.26 -18.64 -8.21
C TYR A 25 11.62 -18.51 -7.52
N VAL A 26 11.97 -17.28 -7.13
CA VAL A 26 13.23 -16.98 -6.43
C VAL A 26 13.00 -16.01 -5.27
N PRO A 27 13.85 -16.02 -4.26
CA PRO A 27 13.84 -14.96 -3.23
C PRO A 27 14.13 -13.60 -3.86
N GLY A 28 13.47 -12.53 -3.39
CA GLY A 28 13.62 -11.18 -3.96
C GLY A 28 15.07 -10.66 -4.01
N LYS A 29 15.95 -11.13 -3.12
CA LYS A 29 17.39 -10.79 -3.13
C LYS A 29 18.21 -11.49 -4.24
N ASP A 30 17.65 -12.53 -4.84
CA ASP A 30 18.35 -13.39 -5.81
C ASP A 30 17.99 -13.07 -7.27
N PHE A 31 17.29 -11.95 -7.49
CA PHE A 31 17.08 -11.43 -8.83
C PHE A 31 18.40 -10.82 -9.35
N THR A 32 18.91 -11.37 -10.43
CA THR A 32 20.16 -10.93 -11.08
C THR A 32 19.91 -10.59 -12.55
N ALA A 33 20.76 -9.75 -13.14
CA ALA A 33 20.66 -9.38 -14.55
C ALA A 33 20.68 -10.62 -15.49
N SER A 34 21.48 -11.63 -15.16
CA SER A 34 21.53 -12.89 -15.92
C SER A 34 20.21 -13.68 -15.84
N LEU A 35 19.58 -13.69 -14.65
CA LEU A 35 18.31 -14.38 -14.44
C LEU A 35 17.15 -13.71 -15.19
N VAL A 36 17.10 -12.37 -15.19
CA VAL A 36 16.00 -11.64 -15.80
C VAL A 36 16.15 -11.39 -17.30
N LYS A 37 17.30 -11.75 -17.87
CA LYS A 37 17.68 -11.42 -19.25
C LYS A 37 16.65 -11.84 -20.29
N ASP A 38 16.09 -13.02 -20.16
CA ASP A 38 15.13 -13.62 -21.12
C ASP A 38 13.70 -13.69 -20.56
N ALA A 39 13.44 -13.02 -19.43
CA ALA A 39 12.11 -12.92 -18.84
C ALA A 39 11.26 -11.86 -19.58
N ASP A 40 9.96 -12.11 -19.70
CA ASP A 40 8.98 -11.17 -20.25
C ASP A 40 8.40 -10.26 -19.15
N ALA A 41 8.25 -10.80 -17.92
CA ALA A 41 7.71 -10.07 -16.79
C ALA A 41 8.36 -10.46 -15.46
N LEU A 42 8.35 -9.50 -14.52
CA LEU A 42 8.79 -9.69 -13.14
C LEU A 42 7.63 -9.42 -12.18
N ILE A 43 7.47 -10.28 -11.17
CA ILE A 43 6.54 -10.04 -10.06
C ILE A 43 7.36 -10.04 -8.79
N ILE A 44 7.48 -8.87 -8.17
CA ILE A 44 8.48 -8.58 -7.16
C ILE A 44 7.87 -8.06 -5.85
N ARG A 45 8.76 -7.87 -4.88
CA ARG A 45 8.52 -7.13 -3.63
C ARG A 45 9.69 -6.19 -3.37
N THR A 46 9.66 -5.51 -2.23
CA THR A 46 10.61 -4.46 -1.83
C THR A 46 12.10 -4.84 -1.85
N ARG A 47 12.45 -6.14 -1.84
CA ARG A 47 13.85 -6.60 -1.83
C ARG A 47 14.49 -6.71 -3.20
N THR A 48 13.73 -6.54 -4.27
CA THR A 48 14.21 -6.54 -5.65
C THR A 48 14.29 -5.11 -6.13
N HIS A 49 15.50 -4.60 -6.35
CA HIS A 49 15.70 -3.26 -6.89
C HIS A 49 15.67 -3.33 -8.42
N CYS A 50 14.57 -2.86 -9.02
CA CYS A 50 14.41 -2.77 -10.47
C CYS A 50 15.01 -1.45 -10.97
N ASN A 51 16.30 -1.47 -11.23
CA ASN A 51 17.08 -0.36 -11.74
C ASN A 51 17.75 -0.72 -13.09
N ARG A 52 18.48 0.21 -13.66
CA ARG A 52 19.24 0.00 -14.90
C ARG A 52 20.15 -1.24 -14.81
N GLU A 53 20.84 -1.44 -13.71
CA GLU A 53 21.80 -2.55 -13.54
C GLU A 53 21.10 -3.92 -13.67
N LEU A 54 19.89 -4.07 -13.12
CA LEU A 54 19.11 -5.30 -13.23
C LEU A 54 18.49 -5.49 -14.61
N LEU A 55 18.00 -4.39 -15.23
CA LEU A 55 17.05 -4.47 -16.35
C LEU A 55 17.70 -4.22 -17.70
N GLU A 56 18.91 -3.61 -17.77
CA GLU A 56 19.56 -3.26 -19.04
C GLU A 56 19.87 -4.53 -19.87
N GLY A 57 19.48 -4.48 -21.13
CA GLY A 57 19.66 -5.62 -22.05
C GLY A 57 18.73 -6.82 -21.77
N SER A 58 17.79 -6.70 -20.83
CA SER A 58 16.77 -7.72 -20.61
C SER A 58 15.62 -7.60 -21.61
N ARG A 59 14.81 -8.66 -21.71
CA ARG A 59 13.58 -8.70 -22.51
C ARG A 59 12.34 -8.28 -21.72
N VAL A 60 12.51 -7.85 -20.46
CA VAL A 60 11.42 -7.48 -19.57
C VAL A 60 10.59 -6.34 -20.14
N ARG A 61 9.26 -6.52 -20.18
CA ARG A 61 8.28 -5.51 -20.62
C ARG A 61 7.31 -5.09 -19.53
N PHE A 62 7.21 -5.89 -18.47
CA PHE A 62 6.26 -5.64 -17.40
C PHE A 62 6.85 -5.97 -16.04
N ILE A 63 6.59 -5.10 -15.06
CA ILE A 63 6.96 -5.30 -13.66
C ILE A 63 5.71 -5.07 -12.80
N ALA A 64 5.34 -6.05 -11.99
CA ALA A 64 4.35 -5.87 -10.93
C ALA A 64 5.02 -5.98 -9.56
N THR A 65 4.82 -5.00 -8.69
CA THR A 65 5.21 -5.15 -7.30
C THR A 65 4.00 -5.42 -6.40
N ALA A 66 4.07 -6.49 -5.62
CA ALA A 66 3.05 -6.85 -4.63
C ALA A 66 3.16 -6.00 -3.36
N THR A 67 3.41 -4.70 -3.54
CA THR A 67 3.59 -3.70 -2.48
C THR A 67 2.87 -2.40 -2.84
N ILE A 68 2.60 -1.57 -1.86
CA ILE A 68 2.03 -0.23 -2.06
C ILE A 68 3.13 0.71 -2.52
N GLY A 69 4.22 0.82 -1.73
CA GLY A 69 5.40 1.60 -2.08
C GLY A 69 6.15 0.99 -3.27
N PHE A 70 6.81 1.85 -4.04
CA PHE A 70 7.55 1.48 -5.25
C PHE A 70 8.95 2.09 -5.33
N ASP A 71 9.52 2.55 -4.22
CA ASP A 71 10.86 3.18 -4.13
C ASP A 71 11.99 2.25 -4.63
N HIS A 72 11.73 0.95 -4.71
CA HIS A 72 12.62 -0.07 -5.25
C HIS A 72 12.54 -0.22 -6.78
N ILE A 73 11.68 0.58 -7.45
CA ILE A 73 11.55 0.62 -8.91
C ILE A 73 12.05 1.97 -9.42
N ASP A 74 13.08 1.94 -10.27
CA ASP A 74 13.52 3.11 -11.03
C ASP A 74 12.49 3.41 -12.12
N THR A 75 11.54 4.26 -11.78
CA THR A 75 10.39 4.58 -12.64
C THR A 75 10.81 5.35 -13.88
N GLU A 76 11.86 6.17 -13.78
CA GLU A 76 12.39 6.93 -14.89
C GLU A 76 13.08 6.00 -15.89
N TYR A 77 13.91 5.09 -15.42
CA TYR A 77 14.52 4.08 -16.28
C TYR A 77 13.47 3.19 -16.95
N CYS A 78 12.47 2.72 -16.20
CA CYS A 78 11.37 1.92 -16.76
C CYS A 78 10.66 2.67 -17.89
N HIS A 79 10.38 3.96 -17.70
CA HIS A 79 9.76 4.78 -18.74
C HIS A 79 10.65 4.90 -19.98
N GLN A 80 11.96 5.18 -19.82
CA GLN A 80 12.92 5.27 -20.92
C GLN A 80 13.08 3.96 -21.68
N ALA A 81 13.06 2.83 -20.97
CA ALA A 81 13.18 1.48 -21.53
C ALA A 81 11.88 0.92 -22.09
N GLY A 82 10.76 1.63 -21.97
CA GLY A 82 9.43 1.16 -22.40
C GLY A 82 8.89 0.00 -21.55
N ILE A 83 9.33 -0.09 -20.29
CA ILE A 83 8.86 -1.10 -19.34
C ILE A 83 7.66 -0.54 -18.58
N VAL A 84 6.52 -1.23 -18.68
CA VAL A 84 5.33 -0.89 -17.90
C VAL A 84 5.48 -1.47 -16.50
N TRP A 85 5.20 -0.68 -15.46
CA TRP A 85 5.16 -1.19 -14.09
C TRP A 85 3.84 -0.85 -13.38
N LYS A 86 3.47 -1.68 -12.40
CA LYS A 86 2.29 -1.50 -11.56
C LYS A 86 2.61 -1.89 -10.12
N ASN A 87 2.03 -1.14 -9.19
CA ASN A 87 2.02 -1.48 -7.75
C ASN A 87 0.61 -1.90 -7.31
N ALA A 88 0.44 -2.20 -6.03
CA ALA A 88 -0.82 -2.65 -5.45
C ALA A 88 -1.35 -1.64 -4.41
N PRO A 89 -1.79 -0.44 -4.82
CA PRO A 89 -2.26 0.58 -3.88
C PRO A 89 -3.48 0.07 -3.10
N GLY A 90 -3.49 0.30 -1.79
CA GLY A 90 -4.58 -0.09 -0.91
C GLY A 90 -4.72 -1.59 -0.61
N CYS A 91 -3.80 -2.46 -1.07
CA CYS A 91 -3.91 -3.91 -0.89
C CYS A 91 -3.96 -4.36 0.59
N ASN A 92 -3.40 -3.59 1.52
CA ASN A 92 -3.41 -3.86 2.95
C ASN A 92 -4.41 -2.98 3.74
N SER A 93 -5.16 -2.12 3.08
CA SER A 93 -6.00 -1.11 3.75
C SER A 93 -7.04 -1.73 4.69
N ALA A 94 -7.65 -2.86 4.29
CA ALA A 94 -8.59 -3.57 5.13
C ALA A 94 -7.94 -4.17 6.39
N SER A 95 -6.72 -4.72 6.25
CA SER A 95 -5.98 -5.27 7.40
C SER A 95 -5.56 -4.19 8.39
N VAL A 96 -5.18 -3.01 7.90
CA VAL A 96 -4.86 -1.87 8.78
C VAL A 96 -6.12 -1.37 9.49
N ALA A 97 -7.24 -1.25 8.78
CA ALA A 97 -8.51 -0.86 9.39
C ALA A 97 -8.96 -1.86 10.49
N GLN A 98 -8.81 -3.17 10.24
CA GLN A 98 -9.10 -4.22 11.24
C GLN A 98 -8.18 -4.11 12.47
N TYR A 99 -6.89 -3.83 12.27
CA TYR A 99 -5.95 -3.59 13.36
C TYR A 99 -6.40 -2.39 14.20
N LEU A 100 -6.74 -1.27 13.56
CA LEU A 100 -7.26 -0.08 14.24
C LEU A 100 -8.57 -0.37 14.99
N GLN A 101 -9.49 -1.13 14.39
CA GLN A 101 -10.73 -1.55 15.06
C GLN A 101 -10.45 -2.28 16.36
N SER A 102 -9.56 -3.26 16.33
CA SER A 102 -9.16 -4.01 17.53
C SER A 102 -8.50 -3.12 18.58
N THR A 103 -7.66 -2.18 18.14
CA THR A 103 -6.98 -1.22 19.03
C THR A 103 -7.97 -0.26 19.68
N LEU A 104 -8.96 0.24 18.94
CA LEU A 104 -9.99 1.14 19.46
C LEU A 104 -10.87 0.43 20.50
N LEU A 105 -11.31 -0.79 20.24
CA LEU A 105 -12.06 -1.60 21.21
C LEU A 105 -11.25 -1.87 22.48
N LEU A 106 -9.96 -2.15 22.34
CA LEU A 106 -9.07 -2.30 23.50
C LEU A 106 -8.93 -0.98 24.29
N THR A 107 -8.88 0.15 23.58
CA THR A 107 -8.79 1.49 24.19
C THR A 107 -10.04 1.79 25.01
N GLU A 108 -11.24 1.44 24.52
CA GLU A 108 -12.49 1.54 25.29
C GLU A 108 -12.39 0.77 26.61
N LEU A 109 -11.94 -0.49 26.51
CA LEU A 109 -11.79 -1.36 27.68
C LEU A 109 -10.79 -0.79 28.69
N LEU A 110 -9.64 -0.32 28.24
CA LEU A 110 -8.57 0.17 29.13
C LEU A 110 -8.87 1.53 29.73
N LYS A 111 -9.54 2.42 29.01
CA LYS A 111 -9.88 3.77 29.49
C LYS A 111 -11.21 3.84 30.22
N GLY A 112 -12.08 2.84 30.09
CA GLY A 112 -13.42 2.83 30.67
C GLY A 112 -14.35 3.92 30.10
N LYS A 113 -14.02 4.46 28.90
CA LYS A 113 -14.81 5.48 28.21
C LYS A 113 -15.31 4.90 26.90
N LYS A 114 -16.61 4.99 26.62
CA LYS A 114 -17.22 4.45 25.41
C LYS A 114 -16.69 5.13 24.16
N LEU A 115 -16.43 4.38 23.10
CA LEU A 115 -15.99 4.91 21.81
C LEU A 115 -16.97 5.93 21.25
N SER A 116 -18.28 5.77 21.48
CA SER A 116 -19.32 6.74 21.08
C SER A 116 -19.22 8.12 21.79
N GLU A 117 -18.45 8.19 22.86
CA GLU A 117 -18.15 9.44 23.58
C GLU A 117 -16.81 10.04 23.20
N MET A 118 -16.05 9.37 22.32
CA MET A 118 -14.71 9.78 21.88
C MET A 118 -14.72 10.38 20.48
N ALA A 119 -13.72 11.23 20.22
CA ALA A 119 -13.40 11.73 18.90
C ALA A 119 -12.09 11.13 18.40
N ILE A 120 -12.05 10.77 17.11
CA ILE A 120 -10.85 10.34 16.41
C ILE A 120 -10.51 11.31 15.29
N GLY A 121 -9.25 11.75 15.24
CA GLY A 121 -8.67 12.53 14.17
C GLY A 121 -7.85 11.62 13.25
N ILE A 122 -8.15 11.68 11.96
CA ILE A 122 -7.50 10.87 10.92
C ILE A 122 -6.73 11.80 10.00
N VAL A 123 -5.42 11.63 9.95
CA VAL A 123 -4.50 12.38 9.10
C VAL A 123 -4.09 11.50 7.93
N GLY A 124 -4.39 11.95 6.72
CA GLY A 124 -4.30 11.15 5.49
C GLY A 124 -5.55 10.30 5.28
N VAL A 125 -6.40 10.67 4.31
CA VAL A 125 -7.71 10.05 4.04
C VAL A 125 -7.69 9.31 2.69
N GLY A 126 -6.54 8.68 2.38
CA GLY A 126 -6.36 7.81 1.23
C GLY A 126 -7.00 6.43 1.42
N ASN A 127 -6.44 5.40 0.79
CA ASN A 127 -6.97 4.03 0.83
C ASN A 127 -7.14 3.46 2.25
N VAL A 128 -6.23 3.77 3.16
CA VAL A 128 -6.27 3.30 4.55
C VAL A 128 -7.17 4.20 5.40
N GLY A 129 -6.89 5.52 5.41
CA GLY A 129 -7.61 6.46 6.27
C GLY A 129 -9.10 6.49 6.00
N SER A 130 -9.55 6.31 4.75
CA SER A 130 -10.98 6.20 4.42
C SER A 130 -11.64 4.99 5.09
N LYS A 131 -10.99 3.82 5.05
CA LYS A 131 -11.51 2.61 5.72
C LYS A 131 -11.49 2.72 7.25
N VAL A 132 -10.48 3.37 7.80
CA VAL A 132 -10.42 3.67 9.24
C VAL A 132 -11.55 4.60 9.63
N ALA A 133 -11.86 5.62 8.80
CA ALA A 133 -12.98 6.52 9.04
C ALA A 133 -14.34 5.81 9.02
N GLU A 134 -14.54 4.85 8.10
CA GLU A 134 -15.73 4.00 8.05
C GLU A 134 -15.88 3.21 9.36
N VAL A 135 -14.85 2.45 9.74
CA VAL A 135 -14.84 1.66 10.97
C VAL A 135 -15.09 2.52 12.21
N ALA A 136 -14.44 3.68 12.32
CA ALA A 136 -14.63 4.56 13.46
C ALA A 136 -16.08 5.10 13.56
N ARG A 137 -16.71 5.43 12.42
CA ARG A 137 -18.13 5.83 12.38
C ARG A 137 -19.05 4.68 12.81
N GLU A 138 -18.80 3.45 12.34
CA GLU A 138 -19.56 2.27 12.72
C GLU A 138 -19.46 1.98 14.23
N LEU A 139 -18.31 2.29 14.85
CA LEU A 139 -18.10 2.22 16.29
C LEU A 139 -18.74 3.40 17.05
N GLY A 140 -19.42 4.32 16.36
CA GLY A 140 -20.12 5.46 16.94
C GLY A 140 -19.22 6.65 17.30
N MET A 141 -17.96 6.64 16.92
CA MET A 141 -17.03 7.74 17.23
C MET A 141 -17.33 9.00 16.40
N ARG A 142 -17.03 10.17 16.95
CA ARG A 142 -16.96 11.41 16.19
C ARG A 142 -15.66 11.42 15.36
N VAL A 143 -15.77 11.41 14.04
CA VAL A 143 -14.63 11.38 13.12
C VAL A 143 -14.33 12.77 12.59
N LEU A 144 -13.08 13.22 12.73
CA LEU A 144 -12.53 14.43 12.14
C LEU A 144 -11.42 14.05 11.18
N LEU A 145 -11.39 14.66 10.00
CA LEU A 145 -10.49 14.33 8.90
C LEU A 145 -9.52 15.47 8.63
N ASN A 146 -8.28 15.13 8.30
CA ASN A 146 -7.26 16.05 7.79
C ASN A 146 -6.56 15.40 6.60
N ASP A 147 -6.58 16.04 5.45
CA ASP A 147 -5.87 15.62 4.24
C ASP A 147 -5.71 16.84 3.34
N LEU A 148 -4.56 17.50 3.44
CA LEU A 148 -4.33 18.76 2.70
C LEU A 148 -4.45 18.58 1.18
N PRO A 149 -3.86 17.57 0.52
CA PRO A 149 -4.04 17.37 -0.91
C PRO A 149 -5.51 17.23 -1.32
N ARG A 150 -6.30 16.48 -0.56
CA ARG A 150 -7.74 16.32 -0.84
C ARG A 150 -8.54 17.56 -0.52
N GLU A 151 -8.18 18.30 0.53
CA GLU A 151 -8.79 19.57 0.87
C GLU A 151 -8.62 20.60 -0.26
N ASP A 152 -7.42 20.63 -0.89
CA ASP A 152 -7.13 21.50 -2.03
C ASP A 152 -7.93 21.11 -3.28
N GLU A 153 -8.17 19.83 -3.50
CA GLU A 153 -8.92 19.31 -4.65
C GLU A 153 -10.44 19.34 -4.46
N GLU A 154 -10.95 18.97 -3.27
CA GLU A 154 -12.37 18.75 -2.98
C GLU A 154 -13.01 19.94 -2.24
N GLY A 155 -12.20 20.87 -1.75
CA GLY A 155 -12.62 21.99 -0.89
C GLY A 155 -12.58 21.64 0.60
N SER A 156 -12.58 22.67 1.44
CA SER A 156 -12.41 22.54 2.90
C SER A 156 -13.60 21.89 3.63
N ALA A 157 -14.74 21.72 2.95
CA ALA A 157 -15.92 21.11 3.55
C ALA A 157 -15.66 19.63 3.93
N GLY A 158 -15.58 19.34 5.23
CA GLY A 158 -15.33 17.98 5.73
C GLY A 158 -13.91 17.74 6.25
N PHE A 159 -12.98 18.67 6.02
CA PHE A 159 -11.63 18.62 6.55
C PHE A 159 -11.42 19.61 7.70
N SER A 160 -10.46 19.34 8.54
CA SER A 160 -10.10 20.15 9.71
C SER A 160 -8.59 20.30 9.79
N SER A 161 -8.11 21.41 10.36
CA SER A 161 -6.66 21.59 10.54
C SER A 161 -6.10 20.55 11.50
N LEU A 162 -4.81 20.21 11.34
CA LEU A 162 -4.10 19.29 12.24
C LEU A 162 -4.12 19.80 13.69
N GLN A 163 -4.01 21.12 13.88
CA GLN A 163 -4.11 21.72 15.20
C GLN A 163 -5.49 21.47 15.84
N PHE A 164 -6.58 21.63 15.05
CA PHE A 164 -7.92 21.37 15.53
C PHE A 164 -8.12 19.91 15.93
N LEU A 165 -7.57 18.97 15.16
CA LEU A 165 -7.58 17.55 15.51
C LEU A 165 -6.86 17.30 16.84
N ALA A 166 -5.66 17.88 17.02
CA ALA A 166 -4.86 17.72 18.22
C ALA A 166 -5.57 18.26 19.50
N GLU A 167 -6.36 19.32 19.36
CA GLU A 167 -7.11 19.91 20.46
C GLU A 167 -8.43 19.20 20.79
N LYS A 168 -9.06 18.55 19.78
CA LYS A 168 -10.46 18.08 19.87
C LYS A 168 -10.62 16.56 19.84
N CYS A 169 -9.56 15.80 19.53
CA CYS A 169 -9.65 14.35 19.43
C CYS A 169 -9.06 13.65 20.65
N ASP A 170 -9.71 12.58 21.08
CA ASP A 170 -9.20 11.66 22.09
C ASP A 170 -8.14 10.71 21.52
N VAL A 171 -8.19 10.46 20.20
CA VAL A 171 -7.30 9.57 19.45
C VAL A 171 -6.87 10.26 18.17
N LEU A 172 -5.59 10.13 17.81
CA LEU A 172 -5.05 10.54 16.50
C LEU A 172 -4.42 9.35 15.81
N THR A 173 -4.67 9.22 14.50
CA THR A 173 -4.06 8.20 13.66
C THR A 173 -3.58 8.80 12.34
N PHE A 174 -2.44 8.31 11.84
CA PHE A 174 -1.73 8.87 10.69
C PHE A 174 -1.59 7.81 9.59
N HIS A 175 -2.00 8.16 8.37
CA HIS A 175 -2.02 7.30 7.18
C HIS A 175 -1.51 8.04 5.93
N VAL A 176 -0.42 8.77 6.08
CA VAL A 176 0.26 9.55 5.03
C VAL A 176 1.34 8.78 4.31
#